data_7939047cbb38e7d9d3178aac1826fca4
#
_entry.id   7939047cbb38e7d9d3178aac1826fca4
#
_cell.length_a   1.000
_cell.length_b   1.000
_cell.length_c   1.000
_cell.angle_alpha   90.00
_cell.angle_beta   90.00
_cell.angle_gamma   90.00
#
_symmetry.space_group_name_H-M   'P 1'
#
loop_
_entity.id
_entity.type
_entity.pdbx_description
1 polymer ?
#
loop_
_entity_poly.entity_id
_entity_poly.type
_entity_poly.pdbx_seq_one_letter_code
_entity_poly.pdbx_strand_id
1 'polypeptide(L)'
;YEMLSWNGGNQSGIAIAAIDPKGNVHPDQFSWHQTFGNVKEKPFGEIWQDRSDPFLGILKERKEHLKGRCSVCKWLPICNGNLRVRAESYFDDALAPDPGCYLTDEECGIMPGTPEATVAAEFPVPVQEMLVAAEGAAS
;
A
#
# COMPACT_ATOMS: atom_id res chain seq x y z
N TYR A 1 14.57 4.13 9.01
CA TYR A 1 14.26 4.81 7.74
C TYR A 1 15.32 4.58 6.66
N GLU A 2 16.62 4.52 6.99
CA GLU A 2 17.70 4.24 6.02
C GLU A 2 17.44 2.97 5.21
N MET A 3 17.07 1.87 5.85
CA MET A 3 16.78 0.61 5.17
C MET A 3 15.61 0.74 4.18
N LEU A 4 14.55 1.48 4.55
CA LEU A 4 13.43 1.74 3.65
C LEU A 4 13.85 2.59 2.45
N SER A 5 14.71 3.59 2.66
CA SER A 5 15.19 4.45 1.57
C SER A 5 16.06 3.68 0.57
N TRP A 6 16.79 2.67 1.01
CA TRP A 6 17.58 1.81 0.12
C TRP A 6 16.72 0.80 -0.65
N ASN A 7 15.70 0.23 0.01
CA ASN A 7 14.83 -0.79 -0.58
C ASN A 7 13.65 -0.20 -1.36
N GLY A 8 13.37 1.09 -1.27
CA GLY A 8 12.24 1.74 -1.94
C GLY A 8 10.87 1.33 -1.39
N GLY A 9 10.80 0.81 -0.16
CA GLY A 9 9.57 0.37 0.50
C GLY A 9 8.96 -0.88 -0.14
N ASN A 10 7.63 -0.98 -0.13
CA ASN A 10 6.93 -2.12 -0.72
C ASN A 10 7.03 -2.13 -2.25
N GLN A 11 7.44 -3.26 -2.82
CA GLN A 11 7.70 -3.44 -4.25
C GLN A 11 6.74 -4.44 -4.92
N SER A 12 5.64 -4.83 -4.26
CA SER A 12 4.60 -5.70 -4.83
C SER A 12 4.07 -5.13 -6.15
N GLY A 13 4.07 -5.90 -7.22
CA GLY A 13 3.63 -5.44 -8.54
C GLY A 13 4.60 -4.47 -9.25
N ILE A 14 5.75 -4.14 -8.64
CA ILE A 14 6.78 -3.26 -9.22
C ILE A 14 8.05 -4.08 -9.50
N ALA A 15 8.77 -4.49 -8.46
CA ALA A 15 9.99 -5.30 -8.54
C ALA A 15 9.81 -6.70 -7.91
N ILE A 16 8.67 -6.96 -7.29
CA ILE A 16 8.32 -8.25 -6.70
C ILE A 16 7.10 -8.80 -7.44
N ALA A 17 7.16 -10.08 -7.79
CA ALA A 17 6.08 -10.90 -8.31
C ALA A 17 6.12 -12.27 -7.65
N ALA A 18 5.00 -12.98 -7.66
CA ALA A 18 4.96 -14.41 -7.35
C ALA A 18 4.34 -15.18 -8.52
N ILE A 19 4.81 -16.41 -8.73
CA ILE A 19 4.24 -17.32 -9.73
C ILE A 19 3.78 -18.55 -8.98
N ASP A 20 2.51 -18.90 -9.10
CA ASP A 20 1.94 -20.09 -8.47
C ASP A 20 2.31 -21.39 -9.22
N PRO A 21 2.08 -22.57 -8.65
CA PRO A 21 2.38 -23.84 -9.30
C PRO A 21 1.59 -24.09 -10.61
N LYS A 22 0.50 -23.35 -10.83
CA LYS A 22 -0.27 -23.40 -12.08
C LYS A 22 0.29 -22.50 -13.16
N GLY A 23 1.22 -21.59 -12.79
CA GLY A 23 1.86 -20.64 -13.68
C GLY A 23 1.23 -19.24 -13.69
N ASN A 24 0.26 -18.97 -12.81
CA ASN A 24 -0.34 -17.65 -12.71
C ASN A 24 0.61 -16.65 -12.04
N VAL A 25 0.63 -15.43 -12.55
CA VAL A 25 1.47 -14.33 -12.07
C VAL A 25 0.68 -13.43 -11.14
N HIS A 26 1.19 -13.21 -9.94
CA HIS A 26 0.59 -12.40 -8.87
C HIS A 26 1.50 -11.22 -8.50
N PRO A 27 0.96 -10.13 -7.91
CA PRO A 27 1.77 -8.97 -7.50
C PRO A 27 2.79 -9.29 -6.41
N ASP A 28 2.49 -10.25 -5.54
CA ASP A 28 3.34 -10.76 -4.46
C ASP A 28 2.82 -12.12 -3.93
N GLN A 29 3.47 -12.64 -2.89
CA GLN A 29 3.11 -13.93 -2.29
C GLN A 29 1.85 -13.90 -1.39
N PHE A 30 1.21 -12.76 -1.21
CA PHE A 30 0.01 -12.62 -0.37
C PHE A 30 -1.26 -12.35 -1.20
N SER A 31 -1.10 -11.83 -2.40
CA SER A 31 -2.21 -11.35 -3.26
C SER A 31 -2.62 -12.41 -4.30
N TRP A 32 -2.91 -13.64 -3.85
CA TRP A 32 -3.24 -14.79 -4.72
C TRP A 32 -4.54 -14.62 -5.51
N HIS A 33 -5.44 -13.77 -5.08
CA HIS A 33 -6.69 -13.45 -5.76
C HIS A 33 -6.50 -12.51 -6.95
N GLN A 34 -5.36 -11.82 -7.04
CA GLN A 34 -4.98 -10.95 -8.17
C GLN A 34 -4.09 -11.74 -9.14
N THR A 35 -4.51 -11.90 -10.38
CA THR A 35 -3.75 -12.62 -11.43
C THR A 35 -3.62 -11.76 -12.66
N PHE A 36 -2.39 -11.56 -13.14
CA PHE A 36 -2.07 -10.71 -14.31
C PHE A 36 -1.90 -11.51 -15.61
N GLY A 37 -1.84 -12.82 -15.53
CA GLY A 37 -1.66 -13.72 -16.66
C GLY A 37 -0.96 -15.01 -16.24
N ASN A 38 -0.64 -15.87 -17.22
CA ASN A 38 -0.05 -17.17 -16.99
C ASN A 38 1.21 -17.36 -17.83
N VAL A 39 2.32 -17.75 -17.20
CA VAL A 39 3.63 -17.94 -17.89
C VAL A 39 3.66 -19.11 -18.86
N LYS A 40 2.64 -19.98 -18.85
CA LYS A 40 2.47 -21.02 -19.86
C LYS A 40 1.86 -20.51 -21.17
N GLU A 41 1.22 -19.34 -21.11
CA GLU A 41 0.53 -18.70 -22.25
C GLU A 41 1.36 -17.57 -22.85
N LYS A 42 2.04 -16.78 -22.00
CA LYS A 42 2.87 -15.65 -22.41
C LYS A 42 4.16 -15.59 -21.58
N PRO A 43 5.29 -15.13 -22.16
CA PRO A 43 6.51 -14.88 -21.41
C PRO A 43 6.26 -13.91 -20.24
N PHE A 44 6.90 -14.16 -19.09
CA PHE A 44 6.74 -13.32 -17.88
C PHE A 44 6.96 -11.83 -18.18
N GLY A 45 7.97 -11.48 -18.98
CA GLY A 45 8.28 -10.08 -19.32
C GLY A 45 7.12 -9.38 -20.05
N GLU A 46 6.39 -10.08 -20.91
CA GLU A 46 5.22 -9.54 -21.60
C GLU A 46 4.07 -9.30 -20.62
N ILE A 47 3.80 -10.27 -19.73
CA ILE A 47 2.78 -10.13 -18.69
C ILE A 47 3.11 -8.95 -17.77
N TRP A 48 4.37 -8.87 -17.33
CA TRP A 48 4.82 -7.87 -16.34
C TRP A 48 4.89 -6.45 -16.88
N GLN A 49 5.04 -6.29 -18.18
CA GLN A 49 5.06 -4.98 -18.85
C GLN A 49 3.69 -4.58 -19.42
N ASP A 50 2.71 -5.46 -19.36
CA ASP A 50 1.38 -5.20 -19.89
C ASP A 50 0.66 -4.16 -19.02
N ARG A 51 0.48 -2.95 -19.60
CA ARG A 51 -0.25 -1.84 -18.99
C ARG A 51 -1.75 -1.90 -19.26
N SER A 52 -2.23 -2.89 -20.01
CA SER A 52 -3.67 -3.07 -20.28
C SER A 52 -4.41 -3.64 -19.07
N ASP A 53 -3.72 -4.32 -18.14
CA ASP A 53 -4.28 -4.67 -16.84
C ASP A 53 -4.32 -3.41 -15.97
N PRO A 54 -5.53 -2.91 -15.59
CA PRO A 54 -5.64 -1.66 -14.85
C PRO A 54 -4.99 -1.73 -13.47
N PHE A 55 -5.08 -2.88 -12.79
CA PHE A 55 -4.56 -3.01 -11.43
C PHE A 55 -3.03 -3.10 -11.42
N LEU A 56 -2.42 -3.81 -12.37
CA LEU A 56 -0.96 -3.83 -12.52
C LEU A 56 -0.42 -2.44 -12.85
N GLY A 57 -1.11 -1.70 -13.71
CA GLY A 57 -0.79 -0.30 -14.00
C GLY A 57 -0.81 0.59 -12.76
N ILE A 58 -1.89 0.50 -11.99
CA ILE A 58 -2.05 1.22 -10.71
C ILE A 58 -0.95 0.84 -9.71
N LEU A 59 -0.60 -0.44 -9.57
CA LEU A 59 0.47 -0.86 -8.65
C LEU A 59 1.82 -0.25 -9.01
N LYS A 60 2.13 -0.11 -10.28
CA LYS A 60 3.39 0.49 -10.77
C LYS A 60 3.47 1.99 -10.51
N GLU A 61 2.34 2.66 -10.51
CA GLU A 61 2.21 4.12 -10.30
C GLU A 61 1.48 4.43 -8.98
N ARG A 62 1.50 3.49 -8.02
CA ARG A 62 0.65 3.52 -6.82
C ARG A 62 0.74 4.80 -6.00
N LYS A 63 1.90 5.46 -5.97
CA LYS A 63 2.07 6.70 -5.20
C LYS A 63 1.10 7.80 -5.63
N GLU A 64 0.69 7.79 -6.90
CA GLU A 64 -0.26 8.76 -7.46
C GLU A 64 -1.72 8.40 -7.16
N HIS A 65 -1.97 7.16 -6.74
CA HIS A 65 -3.32 6.61 -6.57
C HIS A 65 -3.70 6.32 -5.11
N LEU A 66 -2.71 6.33 -4.19
CA LEU A 66 -2.98 6.06 -2.77
C LEU A 66 -3.90 7.11 -2.17
N LYS A 67 -4.74 6.67 -1.23
CA LYS A 67 -5.77 7.47 -0.57
C LYS A 67 -5.45 7.73 0.91
N GLY A 68 -6.28 8.57 1.53
CA GLY A 68 -6.20 8.85 2.96
C GLY A 68 -4.82 9.32 3.39
N ARG A 69 -4.40 8.97 4.60
CA ARG A 69 -3.12 9.41 5.18
C ARG A 69 -1.89 9.05 4.34
N CYS A 70 -1.94 7.98 3.54
CA CYS A 70 -0.82 7.60 2.69
C CYS A 70 -0.54 8.63 1.60
N SER A 71 -1.59 9.23 1.01
CA SER A 71 -1.45 10.22 -0.08
C SER A 71 -0.77 11.52 0.36
N VAL A 72 -0.85 11.85 1.65
CA VAL A 72 -0.31 13.09 2.23
C VAL A 72 0.89 12.85 3.18
N CYS A 73 1.31 11.59 3.32
CA CYS A 73 2.39 11.20 4.22
C CYS A 73 3.77 11.57 3.65
N LYS A 74 4.58 12.29 4.43
CA LYS A 74 5.96 12.67 4.03
C LYS A 74 6.87 11.46 3.73
N TRP A 75 6.54 10.28 4.26
CA TRP A 75 7.30 9.05 4.06
C TRP A 75 6.88 8.24 2.83
N LEU A 76 5.83 8.66 2.13
CA LEU A 76 5.36 7.95 0.94
C LEU A 76 6.47 7.66 -0.09
N PRO A 77 7.39 8.58 -0.38
CA PRO A 77 8.47 8.33 -1.34
C PRO A 77 9.33 7.12 -1.03
N ILE A 78 9.56 6.81 0.26
CA ILE A 78 10.40 5.70 0.70
C ILE A 78 9.59 4.48 1.20
N CYS A 79 8.37 4.67 1.73
CA CYS A 79 7.50 3.61 2.19
C CYS A 79 6.76 2.91 1.04
N ASN A 80 6.39 3.66 0.01
CA ASN A 80 5.63 3.20 -1.13
C ASN A 80 4.26 2.58 -0.77
N GLY A 81 3.66 3.09 0.32
CA GLY A 81 2.31 2.71 0.76
C GLY A 81 2.20 1.37 1.47
N ASN A 82 3.31 0.69 1.72
CA ASN A 82 3.38 -0.59 2.41
C ASN A 82 2.51 -1.70 1.75
N LEU A 83 1.92 -2.64 2.49
CA LEU A 83 1.32 -3.85 1.94
C LEU A 83 -0.14 -3.64 1.50
N ARG A 84 -0.38 -3.67 0.20
CA ARG A 84 -1.69 -3.36 -0.39
C ARG A 84 -2.78 -4.39 -0.07
N VAL A 85 -2.41 -5.66 0.07
CA VAL A 85 -3.36 -6.71 0.46
C VAL A 85 -3.96 -6.48 1.85
N ARG A 86 -3.23 -5.87 2.79
CA ARG A 86 -3.79 -5.51 4.11
C ARG A 86 -4.82 -4.38 3.99
N ALA A 87 -4.51 -3.36 3.18
CA ALA A 87 -5.45 -2.28 2.91
C ALA A 87 -6.74 -2.83 2.28
N GLU A 88 -6.61 -3.68 1.26
CA GLU A 88 -7.73 -4.33 0.60
C GLU A 88 -8.55 -5.19 1.56
N SER A 89 -7.90 -6.01 2.38
CA SER A 89 -8.61 -6.88 3.34
C SER A 89 -9.37 -6.11 4.41
N TYR A 90 -8.88 -4.94 4.81
CA TYR A 90 -9.48 -4.16 5.90
C TYR A 90 -10.51 -3.15 5.41
N PHE A 91 -10.24 -2.48 4.30
CA PHE A 91 -11.07 -1.39 3.75
C PHE A 91 -11.84 -1.78 2.48
N ASP A 92 -11.69 -3.00 1.97
CA ASP A 92 -12.16 -3.41 0.64
C ASP A 92 -11.61 -2.50 -0.48
N ASP A 93 -10.42 -1.93 -0.26
CA ASP A 93 -9.76 -1.00 -1.17
C ASP A 93 -8.23 -1.12 -1.06
N ALA A 94 -7.61 -1.67 -2.11
CA ALA A 94 -6.15 -1.83 -2.17
C ALA A 94 -5.38 -0.48 -2.20
N LEU A 95 -6.04 0.64 -2.43
CA LEU A 95 -5.45 1.98 -2.45
C LEU A 95 -5.62 2.75 -1.13
N ALA A 96 -6.42 2.22 -0.21
CA ALA A 96 -6.56 2.75 1.14
C ALA A 96 -5.24 2.72 1.91
N PRO A 97 -5.10 3.45 3.02
CA PRO A 97 -3.94 3.34 3.90
C PRO A 97 -3.75 1.92 4.42
N ASP A 98 -2.49 1.52 4.64
CA ASP A 98 -2.22 0.24 5.28
C ASP A 98 -2.64 0.29 6.77
N PRO A 99 -3.58 -0.54 7.21
CA PRO A 99 -4.03 -0.57 8.61
C PRO A 99 -2.93 -1.00 9.60
N GLY A 100 -1.86 -1.63 9.11
CA GLY A 100 -0.69 -1.97 9.89
C GLY A 100 0.37 -0.87 9.99
N CYS A 101 0.07 0.35 9.54
CA CYS A 101 0.96 1.50 9.72
C CYS A 101 0.92 1.98 11.18
N TYR A 102 2.03 1.87 11.89
CA TYR A 102 2.15 2.22 13.31
C TYR A 102 2.59 3.67 13.55
N LEU A 103 2.87 4.45 12.51
CA LEU A 103 3.25 5.85 12.65
C LEU A 103 2.04 6.70 13.07
N THR A 104 2.27 7.67 13.94
CA THR A 104 1.28 8.71 14.24
C THR A 104 1.11 9.67 13.06
N ASP A 105 0.05 10.47 13.07
CA ASP A 105 -0.14 11.49 12.04
C ASP A 105 0.98 12.53 12.07
N GLU A 106 1.42 12.96 13.26
CA GLU A 106 2.55 13.88 13.44
C GLU A 106 3.84 13.31 12.84
N GLU A 107 4.14 12.03 13.06
CA GLU A 107 5.29 11.34 12.47
C GLU A 107 5.18 11.25 10.94
N CYS A 108 3.96 11.17 10.42
CA CYS A 108 3.68 11.25 8.98
C CYS A 108 3.79 12.68 8.42
N GLY A 109 3.88 13.70 9.28
CA GLY A 109 3.90 15.11 8.90
C GLY A 109 2.50 15.70 8.70
N ILE A 110 1.47 15.06 9.28
CA ILE A 110 0.06 15.48 9.19
C ILE A 110 -0.27 16.20 10.50
N MET A 111 -0.50 17.51 10.43
CA MET A 111 -0.77 18.34 11.61
C MET A 111 -2.27 18.53 11.82
N PRO A 112 -2.76 18.54 13.07
CA PRO A 112 -4.16 18.79 13.36
C PRO A 112 -4.67 20.11 12.75
N GLY A 113 -5.87 20.07 12.18
CA GLY A 113 -6.53 21.26 11.60
C GLY A 113 -6.04 21.64 10.21
N THR A 114 -5.18 20.84 9.58
CA THR A 114 -4.73 21.04 8.21
C THR A 114 -5.62 20.30 7.19
N PRO A 115 -5.59 20.65 5.90
CA PRO A 115 -6.27 19.89 4.85
C PRO A 115 -5.83 18.43 4.81
N GLU A 116 -4.53 18.16 5.06
CA GLU A 116 -3.96 16.81 5.12
C GLU A 116 -4.60 15.97 6.23
N ALA A 117 -4.90 16.57 7.38
CA ALA A 117 -5.61 15.88 8.46
C ALA A 117 -7.04 15.49 8.06
N THR A 118 -7.72 16.30 7.27
CA THR A 118 -9.04 15.98 6.72
C THR A 118 -8.96 14.78 5.77
N VAL A 119 -7.98 14.76 4.87
CA VAL A 119 -7.74 13.64 3.95
C VAL A 119 -7.37 12.36 4.73
N ALA A 120 -6.54 12.48 5.75
CA ALA A 120 -6.15 11.32 6.58
C ALA A 120 -7.35 10.69 7.30
N ALA A 121 -8.31 11.49 7.75
CA ALA A 121 -9.50 11.05 8.47
C ALA A 121 -10.50 10.28 7.60
N GLU A 122 -10.39 10.32 6.28
CA GLU A 122 -11.26 9.55 5.37
C GLU A 122 -11.13 8.03 5.58
N PHE A 123 -9.95 7.58 6.02
CA PHE A 123 -9.65 6.17 6.29
C PHE A 123 -9.02 6.05 7.68
N PRO A 124 -9.79 5.95 8.77
CA PRO A 124 -9.25 5.80 10.11
C PRO A 124 -8.53 4.44 10.24
N VAL A 125 -7.28 4.48 10.68
CA VAL A 125 -6.48 3.27 10.88
C VAL A 125 -6.49 2.84 12.36
N PRO A 126 -6.57 1.53 12.66
CA PRO A 126 -6.80 1.01 14.01
C PRO A 126 -5.76 1.45 15.06
N VAL A 127 -4.51 1.60 14.65
CA VAL A 127 -3.43 2.01 15.57
C VAL A 127 -3.66 3.41 16.15
N GLN A 128 -4.26 4.32 15.36
CA GLN A 128 -4.58 5.68 15.85
C GLN A 128 -5.69 5.66 16.88
N GLU A 129 -6.71 4.82 16.71
CA GLU A 129 -7.79 4.66 17.69
C GLU A 129 -7.24 4.09 19.00
N MET A 130 -6.29 3.15 18.96
CA MET A 130 -5.64 2.59 20.14
C MET A 130 -4.76 3.62 20.88
N LEU A 131 -4.04 4.48 20.17
CA LEU A 131 -3.20 5.51 20.77
C LEU A 131 -4.05 6.59 21.44
N VAL A 132 -5.11 7.05 20.79
CA VAL A 132 -6.06 8.03 21.35
C VAL A 132 -6.76 7.47 22.60
N ALA A 133 -7.17 6.20 22.57
CA ALA A 133 -7.78 5.53 23.70
C ALA A 133 -6.80 5.39 24.91
N ALA A 134 -5.51 5.15 24.62
CA ALA A 134 -4.48 5.04 25.67
C ALA A 134 -4.18 6.41 26.34
N GLU A 135 -4.14 7.49 25.57
CA GLU A 135 -3.95 8.85 26.10
C GLU A 135 -5.15 9.33 26.92
N GLY A 136 -6.38 9.00 26.49
CA GLY A 136 -7.62 9.31 27.24
C GLY A 136 -7.77 8.52 28.55
N ALA A 137 -7.16 7.34 28.64
CA ALA A 137 -7.17 6.52 29.86
C ALA A 137 -6.09 6.94 30.90
N ALA A 138 -5.11 7.74 30.51
CA ALA A 138 -4.01 8.24 31.35
C ALA A 138 -4.30 9.62 31.98
N SER A 139 -5.42 10.22 31.65
CA SER A 139 -5.93 11.47 32.22
C SER A 139 -7.12 11.25 33.15
#